data_5d1be5fb5ffcd8c93dea311d670fca37
#
_entry.id   5d1be5fb5ffcd8c93dea311d670fca37
#
_cell.length_a   1.000
_cell.length_b   1.000
_cell.length_c   1.000
_cell.angle_alpha   90.00
_cell.angle_beta   90.00
_cell.angle_gamma   90.00
#
_symmetry.space_group_name_H-M   'P 1'
#
loop_
_entity.id
_entity.type
_entity.pdbx_description
1 polymer ?
#
loop_
_entity_poly.entity_id
_entity_poly.type
_entity_poly.pdbx_seq_one_letter_code
_entity_poly.pdbx_strand_id
1 'polypeptide(L)'
;MTEEEREQLLSRVFVIESGIVFYREIPVQSVESVDLMLGRLHELSGQWPEFIEVLDLSKVLRPSPAVRAAIRVWIKKMAPRMTHMCVIVESNVIIRAVARFVAYSMDVRQVSFYDTETEAIDAARRLRR
;
A
#
# COMPACT_ATOMS: atom_id res chain seq x y z
N MET A 1 1.07 -7.04 20.97
CA MET A 1 0.13 -7.50 19.91
C MET A 1 -0.17 -8.98 20.12
N THR A 2 -1.46 -9.32 20.19
CA THR A 2 -1.87 -10.72 20.30
C THR A 2 -1.76 -11.43 18.96
N GLU A 3 -1.79 -12.77 18.97
CA GLU A 3 -1.79 -13.55 17.74
C GLU A 3 -3.02 -13.24 16.88
N GLU A 4 -4.17 -13.05 17.51
CA GLU A 4 -5.41 -12.68 16.81
C GLU A 4 -5.30 -11.32 16.13
N GLU A 5 -4.76 -10.33 16.83
CA GLU A 5 -4.53 -9.00 16.26
C GLU A 5 -3.56 -9.07 15.08
N ARG A 6 -2.51 -9.87 15.21
CA ARG A 6 -1.53 -10.09 14.15
C ARG A 6 -2.18 -10.69 12.90
N GLU A 7 -3.00 -11.73 13.08
CA GLU A 7 -3.70 -12.38 11.97
C GLU A 7 -4.68 -11.42 11.27
N GLN A 8 -5.37 -10.58 12.03
CA GLN A 8 -6.28 -9.59 11.47
C GLN A 8 -5.52 -8.58 10.61
N LEU A 9 -4.36 -8.12 11.05
CA LEU A 9 -3.53 -7.20 10.27
C LEU A 9 -3.03 -7.86 9.00
N LEU A 10 -2.53 -9.09 9.09
CA LEU A 10 -2.02 -9.82 7.93
C LEU A 10 -3.12 -10.07 6.88
N SER A 11 -4.36 -10.30 7.31
CA SER A 11 -5.48 -10.54 6.40
C SER A 11 -5.84 -9.32 5.55
N ARG A 12 -5.35 -8.15 5.91
CA ARG A 12 -5.61 -6.90 5.17
C ARG A 12 -4.67 -6.75 3.96
N VAL A 13 -3.71 -7.64 3.81
CA VAL A 13 -2.73 -7.64 2.71
C VAL A 13 -2.86 -8.97 1.99
N PHE A 14 -3.33 -8.96 0.74
CA PHE A 14 -3.63 -10.21 0.03
C PHE A 14 -3.49 -10.04 -1.48
N VAL A 15 -3.26 -11.15 -2.15
CA VAL A 15 -3.17 -11.20 -3.61
C VAL A 15 -4.58 -11.18 -4.21
N ILE A 16 -4.84 -10.22 -5.10
CA ILE A 16 -6.10 -10.18 -5.87
C ILE A 16 -6.00 -11.17 -7.04
N GLU A 17 -4.92 -11.08 -7.77
CA GLU A 17 -4.58 -11.97 -8.88
C GLU A 17 -3.08 -11.85 -9.15
N SER A 18 -2.54 -12.70 -10.03
CA SER A 18 -1.11 -12.70 -10.31
C SER A 18 -0.59 -11.31 -10.63
N GLY A 19 0.37 -10.83 -9.85
CA GLY A 19 1.00 -9.53 -10.05
C GLY A 19 0.26 -8.35 -9.43
N ILE A 20 -0.86 -8.56 -8.75
CA ILE A 20 -1.62 -7.48 -8.10
C ILE A 20 -1.87 -7.84 -6.64
N VAL A 21 -1.38 -7.01 -5.73
CA VAL A 21 -1.54 -7.20 -4.28
C VAL A 21 -2.37 -6.04 -3.71
N PHE A 22 -3.34 -6.37 -2.88
CA PHE A 22 -4.18 -5.42 -2.17
C PHE A 22 -3.64 -5.18 -0.77
N TYR A 23 -3.59 -3.91 -0.36
CA TYR A 23 -3.14 -3.50 0.96
C TYR A 23 -4.17 -2.53 1.54
N ARG A 24 -4.86 -2.95 2.60
CA ARG A 24 -5.87 -2.11 3.26
C ARG A 24 -5.29 -1.59 4.58
N GLU A 25 -4.89 -0.34 4.58
CA GLU A 25 -4.27 0.28 5.76
C GLU A 25 -5.28 0.45 6.90
N ILE A 26 -4.76 0.39 8.12
CA ILE A 26 -5.56 0.65 9.33
C ILE A 26 -5.64 2.16 9.62
N PRO A 27 -6.70 2.63 10.31
CA PRO A 27 -6.85 4.06 10.58
C PRO A 27 -5.69 4.68 11.36
N VAL A 28 -5.22 4.01 12.42
CA VAL A 28 -4.10 4.49 13.24
C VAL A 28 -2.96 3.50 13.14
N GLN A 29 -1.90 3.92 12.47
CA GLN A 29 -0.72 3.10 12.24
C GLN A 29 0.28 3.20 13.39
N SER A 30 1.05 2.12 13.56
CA SER A 30 2.22 2.10 14.44
C SER A 30 3.40 1.56 13.65
N VAL A 31 4.61 1.74 14.16
CA VAL A 31 5.81 1.15 13.52
C VAL A 31 5.66 -0.37 13.45
N GLU A 32 5.14 -0.99 14.51
CA GLU A 32 4.91 -2.43 14.56
C GLU A 32 3.92 -2.89 13.48
N SER A 33 2.77 -2.18 13.33
CA SER A 33 1.78 -2.54 12.30
C SER A 33 2.33 -2.36 10.90
N VAL A 34 3.10 -1.31 10.67
CA VAL A 34 3.75 -1.05 9.37
C VAL A 34 4.74 -2.15 9.03
N ASP A 35 5.61 -2.52 9.97
CA ASP A 35 6.59 -3.58 9.74
C ASP A 35 5.92 -4.91 9.43
N LEU A 36 4.84 -5.22 10.14
CA LEU A 36 4.11 -6.45 9.91
C LEU A 36 3.42 -6.47 8.55
N MET A 37 2.68 -5.42 8.23
CA MET A 37 1.86 -5.38 7.02
C MET A 37 2.69 -5.16 5.75
N LEU A 38 3.65 -4.25 5.77
CA LEU A 38 4.54 -4.04 4.63
C LEU A 38 5.51 -5.22 4.45
N GLY A 39 5.91 -5.87 5.55
CA GLY A 39 6.67 -7.12 5.49
C GLY A 39 5.89 -8.20 4.73
N ARG A 40 4.58 -8.31 4.97
CA ARG A 40 3.74 -9.25 4.22
C ARG A 40 3.63 -8.86 2.74
N LEU A 41 3.47 -7.57 2.43
CA LEU A 41 3.45 -7.11 1.05
C LEU A 41 4.75 -7.49 0.33
N HIS A 42 5.88 -7.27 0.98
CA HIS A 42 7.19 -7.64 0.44
C HIS A 42 7.28 -9.14 0.16
N GLU A 43 6.81 -9.95 1.10
CA GLU A 43 6.80 -11.40 0.98
C GLU A 43 5.91 -11.86 -0.18
N LEU A 44 4.66 -11.40 -0.22
CA LEU A 44 3.71 -11.80 -1.27
C LEU A 44 4.17 -11.35 -2.66
N SER A 45 4.65 -10.12 -2.79
CA SER A 45 5.10 -9.57 -4.08
C SER A 45 6.40 -10.19 -4.57
N GLY A 46 7.14 -10.84 -3.70
CA GLY A 46 8.43 -11.47 -4.02
C GLY A 46 8.33 -12.61 -5.03
N GLN A 47 7.14 -13.15 -5.27
CA GLN A 47 6.93 -14.23 -6.23
C GLN A 47 6.91 -13.76 -7.69
N TRP A 48 6.91 -12.43 -7.95
CA TRP A 48 6.91 -11.88 -9.31
C TRP A 48 8.05 -10.88 -9.48
N PRO A 49 8.60 -10.74 -10.71
CA PRO A 49 9.63 -9.72 -10.96
C PRO A 49 9.10 -8.30 -10.85
N GLU A 50 7.82 -8.07 -11.19
CA GLU A 50 7.15 -6.77 -11.08
C GLU A 50 5.75 -6.98 -10.55
N PHE A 51 5.20 -5.97 -9.85
CA PHE A 51 3.86 -6.05 -9.30
C PHE A 51 3.20 -4.67 -9.22
N ILE A 52 1.89 -4.69 -9.05
CA ILE A 52 1.05 -3.50 -8.84
C ILE A 52 0.47 -3.60 -7.43
N GLU A 53 0.53 -2.50 -6.68
CA GLU A 53 -0.14 -2.40 -5.39
C GLU A 53 -1.45 -1.63 -5.54
N VAL A 54 -2.53 -2.19 -4.99
CA VAL A 54 -3.78 -1.46 -4.75
C VAL A 54 -3.79 -1.12 -3.27
N LEU A 55 -3.68 0.17 -2.96
CA LEU A 55 -3.48 0.66 -1.60
C LEU A 55 -4.71 1.44 -1.13
N ASP A 56 -5.42 0.92 -0.14
CA ASP A 56 -6.60 1.57 0.42
C ASP A 56 -6.20 2.44 1.62
N LEU A 57 -6.21 3.76 1.42
CA LEU A 57 -5.94 4.76 2.43
C LEU A 57 -7.20 5.55 2.82
N SER A 58 -8.38 5.08 2.44
CA SER A 58 -9.63 5.83 2.61
C SER A 58 -9.97 6.15 4.07
N LYS A 59 -9.56 5.30 5.01
CA LYS A 59 -9.86 5.46 6.44
C LYS A 59 -8.64 5.88 7.26
N VAL A 60 -7.52 6.18 6.63
CA VAL A 60 -6.26 6.43 7.32
C VAL A 60 -6.20 7.84 7.88
N LEU A 61 -5.75 7.95 9.12
CA LEU A 61 -5.40 9.22 9.73
C LEU A 61 -3.95 9.57 9.41
N ARG A 62 -3.58 10.85 9.60
CA ARG A 62 -2.24 11.30 9.29
C ARG A 62 -1.19 10.50 10.06
N PRO A 63 -0.22 9.86 9.39
CA PRO A 63 0.79 9.07 10.07
C PRO A 63 1.79 9.96 10.82
N SER A 64 2.30 9.44 11.95
CA SER A 64 3.38 10.09 12.71
C SER A 64 4.69 10.10 11.91
N PRO A 65 5.66 10.96 12.27
CA PRO A 65 6.98 10.94 11.65
C PRO A 65 7.67 9.58 11.72
N ALA A 66 7.56 8.88 12.86
CA ALA A 66 8.16 7.55 13.02
C ALA A 66 7.53 6.52 12.07
N VAL A 67 6.20 6.56 11.91
CA VAL A 67 5.48 5.69 10.98
C VAL A 67 5.90 6.00 9.54
N ARG A 68 5.98 7.28 9.17
CA ARG A 68 6.43 7.66 7.83
C ARG A 68 7.83 7.14 7.52
N ALA A 69 8.74 7.23 8.49
CA ALA A 69 10.10 6.73 8.33
C ALA A 69 10.11 5.21 8.10
N ALA A 70 9.31 4.46 8.86
CA ALA A 70 9.20 3.01 8.68
C ALA A 70 8.63 2.66 7.31
N ILE A 71 7.61 3.37 6.84
CA ILE A 71 7.03 3.18 5.50
C ILE A 71 8.09 3.38 4.43
N ARG A 72 8.90 4.44 4.54
CA ARG A 72 9.96 4.71 3.55
C ARG A 72 10.97 3.58 3.44
N VAL A 73 11.36 2.99 4.56
CA VAL A 73 12.32 1.87 4.56
C VAL A 73 11.77 0.71 3.72
N TRP A 74 10.51 0.35 3.93
CA TRP A 74 9.88 -0.75 3.18
C TRP A 74 9.64 -0.43 1.71
N ILE A 75 9.09 0.75 1.43
CA ILE A 75 8.78 1.15 0.04
C ILE A 75 10.06 1.23 -0.79
N LYS A 76 11.15 1.74 -0.20
CA LYS A 76 12.43 1.81 -0.89
C LYS A 76 12.93 0.44 -1.35
N LYS A 77 12.67 -0.60 -0.57
CA LYS A 77 13.03 -1.98 -0.95
C LYS A 77 12.22 -2.49 -2.14
N MET A 78 10.96 -2.08 -2.23
CA MET A 78 10.02 -2.61 -3.22
C MET A 78 9.85 -1.74 -4.47
N ALA A 79 10.16 -0.44 -4.37
CA ALA A 79 9.93 0.51 -5.45
C ALA A 79 10.49 0.08 -6.82
N PRO A 80 11.69 -0.51 -6.92
CA PRO A 80 12.19 -0.95 -8.22
C PRO A 80 11.33 -1.98 -8.94
N ARG A 81 10.54 -2.75 -8.19
CA ARG A 81 9.66 -3.81 -8.73
C ARG A 81 8.20 -3.39 -8.79
N MET A 82 7.84 -2.29 -8.12
CA MET A 82 6.46 -1.78 -8.10
C MET A 82 6.25 -0.89 -9.32
N THR A 83 5.50 -1.39 -10.31
CA THR A 83 5.27 -0.63 -11.54
C THR A 83 4.23 0.45 -11.38
N HIS A 84 3.21 0.19 -10.56
CA HIS A 84 2.10 1.13 -10.31
C HIS A 84 1.61 1.00 -8.88
N MET A 85 1.13 2.13 -8.35
CA MET A 85 0.43 2.18 -7.08
C MET A 85 -0.94 2.81 -7.34
N CYS A 86 -2.00 2.02 -7.17
CA CYS A 86 -3.38 2.47 -7.34
C CYS A 86 -3.96 2.77 -5.96
N VAL A 87 -4.10 4.04 -5.61
CA VAL A 87 -4.43 4.47 -4.25
C VAL A 87 -5.89 4.85 -4.14
N ILE A 88 -6.59 4.26 -3.18
CA ILE A 88 -7.98 4.59 -2.84
C ILE A 88 -7.95 5.60 -1.72
N VAL A 89 -8.45 6.80 -1.96
CA VAL A 89 -8.43 7.89 -0.97
C VAL A 89 -9.81 8.44 -0.67
N GLU A 90 -10.83 8.03 -1.44
CA GLU A 90 -12.16 8.65 -1.38
C GLU A 90 -11.99 10.17 -1.49
N SER A 91 -12.59 10.95 -0.59
CA SER A 91 -12.45 12.41 -0.58
C SER A 91 -11.37 12.90 0.37
N ASN A 92 -10.43 12.04 0.76
CA ASN A 92 -9.39 12.38 1.73
C ASN A 92 -8.22 13.12 1.06
N VAL A 93 -8.38 14.43 0.89
CA VAL A 93 -7.40 15.30 0.20
C VAL A 93 -6.06 15.33 0.92
N ILE A 94 -6.08 15.34 2.26
CA ILE A 94 -4.84 15.40 3.06
C ILE A 94 -4.01 14.15 2.83
N ILE A 95 -4.64 12.98 2.90
CA ILE A 95 -3.93 11.71 2.69
C ILE A 95 -3.48 11.57 1.23
N ARG A 96 -4.26 12.07 0.27
CA ARG A 96 -3.84 12.11 -1.12
C ARG A 96 -2.53 12.88 -1.29
N ALA A 97 -2.42 14.05 -0.65
CA ALA A 97 -1.21 14.87 -0.73
C ALA A 97 -0.02 14.17 -0.09
N VAL A 98 -0.22 13.54 1.09
CA VAL A 98 0.84 12.77 1.77
C VAL A 98 1.30 11.58 0.92
N ALA A 99 0.35 10.83 0.38
CA ALA A 99 0.67 9.66 -0.45
C ALA A 99 1.46 10.06 -1.71
N ARG A 100 1.06 11.15 -2.37
CA ARG A 100 1.75 11.66 -3.55
C ARG A 100 3.17 12.08 -3.22
N PHE A 101 3.37 12.78 -2.10
CA PHE A 101 4.70 13.21 -1.64
C PHE A 101 5.60 12.02 -1.34
N VAL A 102 5.10 11.03 -0.60
CA VAL A 102 5.87 9.83 -0.25
C VAL A 102 6.25 9.05 -1.52
N ALA A 103 5.30 8.84 -2.41
CA ALA A 103 5.55 8.11 -3.65
C ALA A 103 6.59 8.81 -4.52
N TYR A 104 6.49 10.13 -4.64
CA TYR A 104 7.45 10.92 -5.40
C TYR A 104 8.87 10.80 -4.81
N SER A 105 8.99 10.91 -3.48
CA SER A 105 10.29 10.83 -2.80
C SER A 105 10.89 9.42 -2.80
N MET A 106 10.09 8.39 -3.07
CA MET A 106 10.52 6.99 -3.07
C MET A 106 10.72 6.41 -4.47
N ASP A 107 10.64 7.24 -5.50
CA ASP A 107 10.78 6.82 -6.91
C ASP A 107 9.80 5.73 -7.34
N VAL A 108 8.60 5.74 -6.79
CA VAL A 108 7.52 4.88 -7.29
C VAL A 108 7.16 5.37 -8.69
N ARG A 109 7.21 4.48 -9.68
CA ARG A 109 7.13 4.83 -11.11
C ARG A 109 5.86 5.57 -11.47
N GLN A 110 4.69 5.05 -11.03
CA GLN A 110 3.41 5.67 -11.32
C GLN A 110 2.46 5.51 -10.14
N VAL A 111 1.80 6.61 -9.77
CA VAL A 111 0.81 6.63 -8.71
C VAL A 111 -0.46 7.25 -9.26
N SER A 112 -1.59 6.58 -9.07
CA SER A 112 -2.91 7.08 -9.47
C SER A 112 -3.87 6.99 -8.30
N PHE A 113 -4.83 7.91 -8.25
CA PHE A 113 -5.77 8.02 -7.14
C PHE A 113 -7.19 7.73 -7.61
N TYR A 114 -7.94 7.00 -6.79
CA TYR A 114 -9.30 6.57 -7.09
C TYR A 114 -10.20 6.80 -5.88
N ASP A 115 -11.49 7.01 -6.14
CA ASP A 115 -12.46 7.23 -5.08
C ASP A 115 -13.00 5.93 -4.51
N THR A 116 -13.02 4.85 -5.29
CA THR A 116 -13.58 3.56 -4.87
C THR A 116 -12.61 2.41 -5.10
N GLU A 117 -12.81 1.36 -4.31
CA GLU A 117 -12.06 0.11 -4.43
C GLU A 117 -12.25 -0.52 -5.81
N THR A 118 -13.49 -0.55 -6.32
CA THR A 118 -13.80 -1.11 -7.63
C THR A 118 -13.02 -0.42 -8.74
N GLU A 119 -12.99 0.93 -8.74
CA GLU A 119 -12.24 1.69 -9.73
C GLU A 119 -10.74 1.39 -9.68
N ALA A 120 -10.17 1.32 -8.48
CA ALA A 120 -8.75 1.04 -8.29
C ALA A 120 -8.37 -0.37 -8.76
N ILE A 121 -9.17 -1.36 -8.42
CA ILE A 121 -8.94 -2.75 -8.83
C ILE A 121 -9.08 -2.90 -10.35
N ASP A 122 -10.10 -2.29 -10.95
CA ASP A 122 -10.29 -2.33 -12.40
C ASP A 122 -9.12 -1.67 -13.13
N ALA A 123 -8.64 -0.54 -12.61
CA ALA A 123 -7.46 0.13 -13.16
C ALA A 123 -6.22 -0.75 -13.08
N ALA A 124 -5.98 -1.40 -11.92
CA ALA A 124 -4.84 -2.30 -11.76
C ALA A 124 -4.89 -3.46 -12.75
N ARG A 125 -6.06 -4.03 -12.98
CA ARG A 125 -6.24 -5.12 -13.95
C ARG A 125 -5.92 -4.67 -15.38
N ARG A 126 -6.34 -3.46 -15.76
CA ARG A 126 -6.03 -2.90 -17.08
C ARG A 126 -4.52 -2.65 -17.23
N LEU A 127 -3.87 -2.14 -16.19
CA LEU A 127 -2.43 -1.86 -16.20
C LEU A 127 -1.60 -3.14 -16.23
N ARG A 128 -2.12 -4.22 -15.70
CA ARG A 128 -1.43 -5.52 -15.65
C ARG A 128 -1.36 -6.22 -17.01
N ARG A 129 -2.27 -5.91 -17.89
CA ARG A 129 -2.36 -6.52 -19.23
C ARG A 129 -1.26 -6.06 -20.18
#